data_da93af223fae82a9b1ec36516299fbfb
#
_entry.id   da93af223fae82a9b1ec36516299fbfb
#
_cell.length_a   1.000
_cell.length_b   1.000
_cell.length_c   1.000
_cell.angle_alpha   90.00
_cell.angle_beta   90.00
_cell.angle_gamma   90.00
#
_symmetry.space_group_name_H-M   'P 1'
#
loop_
_entity.id
_entity.type
_entity.pdbx_description
1 polymer ?
#
loop_
_entity_poly.entity_id
_entity_poly.type
_entity_poly.pdbx_seq_one_letter_code
_entity_poly.pdbx_strand_id
1 'polypeptide(L)'
;MEKQMSMDYADEDSQQVYDLYNFIQQSESFCSGGNPNAVALLDSVSAAVFRILGGAVLSVGLFTARVPAGPLTVFNSPLCVPAVLVLILAVAWLSPVCASSAGISSPDIEEEGRWGNRLWAFLMGVCRDDKKALDVRMYDQFEFLKDHAAVSMPAFERASKGKFGILNATGNAVSALLMGLAYLFVCLKAYGGAFGLGAVTQYVGAATNFFVGIGGLFTAVGDCRFNAPYLKTLYDYLDLPNKMY
;
A
#
# COMPACT_ATOMS: atom_id res chain seq x y z
N MET A 1 6.15 -21.80 14.06
CA MET A 1 6.03 -22.69 15.22
C MET A 1 6.72 -24.04 15.02
N GLU A 2 6.44 -24.78 13.94
CA GLU A 2 7.05 -26.11 13.72
C GLU A 2 8.60 -26.05 13.67
N LYS A 3 9.16 -25.10 12.91
CA LYS A 3 10.62 -24.90 12.83
C LYS A 3 11.27 -24.61 14.19
N GLN A 4 10.62 -23.78 15.01
CA GLN A 4 11.12 -23.44 16.34
C GLN A 4 11.16 -24.65 17.28
N MET A 5 10.19 -25.57 17.15
CA MET A 5 10.14 -26.80 17.94
C MET A 5 11.10 -27.89 17.44
N SER A 6 11.57 -27.80 16.19
CA SER A 6 12.47 -28.78 15.56
C SER A 6 13.91 -28.30 15.45
N MET A 7 14.22 -27.11 15.95
CA MET A 7 15.55 -26.50 15.87
C MET A 7 16.45 -27.05 16.98
N ASP A 8 17.76 -27.10 16.71
CA ASP A 8 18.76 -27.47 17.70
C ASP A 8 18.80 -26.42 18.84
N TYR A 9 18.93 -26.91 20.08
CA TYR A 9 18.94 -26.05 21.26
C TYR A 9 20.04 -24.97 21.23
N ALA A 10 21.21 -25.29 20.66
CA ALA A 10 22.31 -24.34 20.52
C ALA A 10 21.98 -23.17 19.57
N ASP A 11 21.18 -23.43 18.54
CA ASP A 11 20.72 -22.41 17.61
C ASP A 11 19.53 -21.62 18.17
N GLU A 12 18.63 -22.25 18.94
CA GLU A 12 17.52 -21.61 19.64
C GLU A 12 17.98 -20.56 20.66
N ASP A 13 19.07 -20.87 21.40
CA ASP A 13 19.66 -19.96 22.41
C ASP A 13 20.58 -18.89 21.79
N SER A 14 20.76 -18.90 20.47
CA SER A 14 21.58 -17.92 19.79
C SER A 14 20.90 -16.58 19.61
N GLN A 15 21.62 -15.49 19.91
CA GLN A 15 21.12 -14.13 19.73
C GLN A 15 20.69 -13.85 18.28
N GLN A 16 21.40 -14.44 17.30
CA GLN A 16 21.11 -14.24 15.88
C GLN A 16 19.74 -14.82 15.49
N VAL A 17 19.42 -16.02 15.95
CA VAL A 17 18.13 -16.67 15.66
C VAL A 17 16.99 -15.94 16.38
N TYR A 18 17.24 -15.49 17.61
CA TYR A 18 16.29 -14.68 18.35
C TYR A 18 15.96 -13.36 17.62
N ASP A 19 16.98 -12.68 17.10
CA ASP A 19 16.79 -11.42 16.36
C ASP A 19 16.04 -11.64 15.03
N LEU A 20 16.35 -12.73 14.29
CA LEU A 20 15.62 -13.13 13.09
C LEU A 20 14.14 -13.41 13.39
N TYR A 21 13.86 -14.18 14.43
CA TYR A 21 12.49 -14.50 14.84
C TYR A 21 11.70 -13.26 15.23
N ASN A 22 12.30 -12.38 16.04
CA ASN A 22 11.67 -11.12 16.41
C ASN A 22 11.43 -10.22 15.20
N PHE A 23 12.35 -10.17 14.25
CA PHE A 23 12.17 -9.41 13.01
C PHE A 23 10.98 -9.95 12.21
N ILE A 24 10.84 -11.27 12.08
CA ILE A 24 9.70 -11.91 11.39
C ILE A 24 8.39 -11.55 12.10
N GLN A 25 8.33 -11.72 13.41
CA GLN A 25 7.12 -11.41 14.21
C GLN A 25 6.73 -9.93 14.10
N GLN A 26 7.70 -9.03 14.15
CA GLN A 26 7.45 -7.59 14.01
C GLN A 26 7.01 -7.23 12.60
N SER A 27 7.62 -7.82 11.56
CA SER A 27 7.24 -7.56 10.18
C SER A 27 5.81 -7.98 9.87
N GLU A 28 5.38 -9.13 10.38
CA GLU A 28 4.01 -9.62 10.21
C GLU A 28 2.97 -8.81 11.00
N SER A 29 3.34 -8.33 12.20
CA SER A 29 2.39 -7.68 13.10
C SER A 29 2.25 -6.17 12.85
N PHE A 30 3.34 -5.47 12.50
CA PHE A 30 3.35 -4.01 12.44
C PHE A 30 3.66 -3.43 11.06
N CYS A 31 4.51 -4.11 10.27
CA CYS A 31 4.94 -3.59 8.97
C CYS A 31 4.11 -4.12 7.80
N SER A 32 3.12 -4.98 8.08
CA SER A 32 2.33 -5.66 7.03
C SER A 32 3.23 -6.36 5.98
N GLY A 33 4.41 -6.82 6.40
CA GLY A 33 5.37 -7.55 5.58
C GLY A 33 5.24 -9.07 5.77
N GLY A 34 6.05 -9.84 5.04
CA GLY A 34 6.12 -11.29 5.17
C GLY A 34 5.00 -12.04 4.45
N ASN A 35 4.63 -13.18 5.00
CA ASN A 35 3.69 -14.12 4.39
C ASN A 35 2.25 -13.58 4.26
N PRO A 36 1.67 -12.90 5.27
CA PRO A 36 0.33 -12.30 5.13
C PRO A 36 0.23 -11.31 3.99
N ASN A 37 1.28 -10.50 3.78
CA ASN A 37 1.31 -9.55 2.68
C ASN A 37 1.40 -10.23 1.31
N ALA A 38 2.12 -11.35 1.20
CA ALA A 38 2.17 -12.13 -0.04
C ALA A 38 0.79 -12.63 -0.47
N VAL A 39 -0.04 -13.07 0.47
CA VAL A 39 -1.43 -13.47 0.20
C VAL A 39 -2.29 -12.26 -0.20
N ALA A 40 -2.16 -11.14 0.50
CA ALA A 40 -2.88 -9.91 0.16
C ALA A 40 -2.49 -9.37 -1.23
N LEU A 41 -1.23 -9.55 -1.64
CA LEU A 41 -0.76 -9.20 -2.99
C LEU A 41 -1.44 -10.02 -4.09
N LEU A 42 -1.66 -11.32 -3.88
CA LEU A 42 -2.38 -12.16 -4.84
C LEU A 42 -3.83 -11.69 -5.03
N ASP A 43 -4.50 -11.32 -3.94
CA ASP A 43 -5.85 -10.73 -4.00
C ASP A 43 -5.83 -9.39 -4.74
N SER A 44 -4.89 -8.51 -4.42
CA SER A 44 -4.75 -7.19 -5.06
C SER A 44 -4.49 -7.30 -6.57
N VAL A 45 -3.61 -8.21 -6.99
CA VAL A 45 -3.29 -8.45 -8.41
C VAL A 45 -4.50 -9.01 -9.14
N SER A 46 -5.18 -10.00 -8.57
CA SER A 46 -6.38 -10.58 -9.19
C SER A 46 -7.49 -9.54 -9.34
N ALA A 47 -7.76 -8.77 -8.31
CA ALA A 47 -8.72 -7.66 -8.35
C ALA A 47 -8.35 -6.61 -9.40
N ALA A 48 -7.07 -6.25 -9.51
CA ALA A 48 -6.59 -5.29 -10.51
C ALA A 48 -6.80 -5.80 -11.95
N VAL A 49 -6.50 -7.07 -12.22
CA VAL A 49 -6.74 -7.70 -13.53
C VAL A 49 -8.22 -7.66 -13.90
N PHE A 50 -9.12 -8.06 -13.00
CA PHE A 50 -10.56 -8.02 -13.26
C PHE A 50 -11.08 -6.59 -13.46
N ARG A 51 -10.56 -5.60 -12.72
CA ARG A 51 -10.91 -4.18 -12.93
C ARG A 51 -10.45 -3.67 -14.29
N ILE A 52 -9.26 -4.04 -14.75
CA ILE A 52 -8.75 -3.66 -16.06
C ILE A 52 -9.63 -4.27 -17.17
N LEU A 53 -9.89 -5.58 -17.09
CA LEU A 53 -10.70 -6.26 -18.08
C LEU A 53 -12.14 -5.70 -18.15
N GLY A 54 -12.79 -5.57 -17.00
CA GLY A 54 -14.13 -4.99 -16.90
C GLY A 54 -14.18 -3.53 -17.36
N GLY A 55 -13.23 -2.72 -16.93
CA GLY A 55 -13.11 -1.33 -17.33
C GLY A 55 -12.85 -1.19 -18.84
N ALA A 56 -11.97 -2.00 -19.41
CA ALA A 56 -11.69 -2.00 -20.86
C ALA A 56 -12.92 -2.35 -21.67
N VAL A 57 -13.61 -3.46 -21.35
CA VAL A 57 -14.81 -3.91 -22.07
C VAL A 57 -15.91 -2.84 -22.03
N LEU A 58 -16.19 -2.28 -20.87
CA LEU A 58 -17.21 -1.26 -20.69
C LEU A 58 -16.82 0.09 -21.34
N SER A 59 -15.52 0.39 -21.46
CA SER A 59 -15.04 1.62 -22.10
C SER A 59 -15.10 1.59 -23.62
N VAL A 60 -15.23 0.45 -24.27
CA VAL A 60 -15.33 0.34 -25.75
C VAL A 60 -16.45 1.23 -26.27
N GLY A 61 -17.63 1.21 -25.62
CA GLY A 61 -18.77 2.03 -26.01
C GLY A 61 -18.47 3.54 -25.91
N LEU A 62 -17.67 3.99 -24.93
CA LEU A 62 -17.26 5.37 -24.81
C LEU A 62 -16.44 5.86 -26.01
N PHE A 63 -15.53 5.03 -26.51
CA PHE A 63 -14.65 5.38 -27.63
C PHE A 63 -15.31 5.24 -28.98
N THR A 64 -16.29 4.34 -29.11
CA THR A 64 -17.05 4.13 -30.37
C THR A 64 -18.20 5.12 -30.56
N ALA A 65 -18.75 5.67 -29.45
CA ALA A 65 -19.82 6.66 -29.54
C ALA A 65 -19.31 7.96 -30.18
N ARG A 66 -20.04 8.45 -31.22
CA ARG A 66 -19.70 9.66 -31.98
C ARG A 66 -20.57 10.84 -31.52
N VAL A 67 -19.95 11.99 -31.38
CA VAL A 67 -20.65 13.25 -31.14
C VAL A 67 -21.27 13.70 -32.47
N PRO A 68 -22.60 13.99 -32.54
CA PRO A 68 -23.22 14.57 -33.74
C PRO A 68 -22.64 15.95 -34.07
N ALA A 69 -22.93 16.48 -35.25
CA ALA A 69 -22.34 17.72 -35.78
C ALA A 69 -22.45 18.90 -34.78
N GLY A 70 -21.29 19.47 -34.39
CA GLY A 70 -21.22 20.61 -33.47
C GLY A 70 -19.77 20.98 -33.13
N PRO A 71 -19.56 22.01 -32.30
CA PRO A 71 -18.20 22.46 -31.92
C PRO A 71 -17.36 21.38 -31.20
N LEU A 72 -18.02 20.36 -30.66
CA LEU A 72 -17.38 19.27 -29.91
C LEU A 72 -17.01 18.06 -30.78
N THR A 73 -17.12 18.17 -32.12
CA THR A 73 -16.69 17.11 -33.04
C THR A 73 -15.19 16.80 -32.98
N VAL A 74 -14.39 17.68 -32.34
CA VAL A 74 -12.97 17.46 -32.06
C VAL A 74 -12.75 16.16 -31.24
N PHE A 75 -13.72 15.79 -30.38
CA PHE A 75 -13.66 14.53 -29.60
C PHE A 75 -13.90 13.26 -30.44
N ASN A 76 -14.32 13.41 -31.70
CA ASN A 76 -14.42 12.28 -32.64
C ASN A 76 -13.10 11.99 -33.36
N SER A 77 -12.08 12.83 -33.18
CA SER A 77 -10.76 12.61 -33.77
C SER A 77 -10.16 11.29 -33.26
N PRO A 78 -9.64 10.44 -34.17
CA PRO A 78 -8.99 9.20 -33.75
C PRO A 78 -7.76 9.41 -32.85
N LEU A 79 -7.24 10.64 -32.81
CA LEU A 79 -6.12 11.01 -31.93
C LEU A 79 -6.55 11.22 -30.45
N CYS A 80 -7.82 11.50 -30.18
CA CYS A 80 -8.29 11.68 -28.81
C CYS A 80 -8.24 10.38 -27.98
N VAL A 81 -8.50 9.24 -28.61
CA VAL A 81 -8.46 7.93 -27.95
C VAL A 81 -7.04 7.62 -27.42
N PRO A 82 -5.99 7.62 -28.27
CA PRO A 82 -4.64 7.36 -27.80
C PRO A 82 -4.14 8.46 -26.84
N ALA A 83 -4.54 9.72 -27.00
CA ALA A 83 -4.16 10.79 -26.08
C ALA A 83 -4.71 10.54 -24.67
N VAL A 84 -5.98 10.16 -24.54
CA VAL A 84 -6.58 9.81 -23.25
C VAL A 84 -5.94 8.57 -22.66
N LEU A 85 -5.65 7.54 -23.48
CA LEU A 85 -4.97 6.33 -23.00
C LEU A 85 -3.55 6.62 -22.50
N VAL A 86 -2.78 7.41 -23.24
CA VAL A 86 -1.42 7.83 -22.82
C VAL A 86 -1.48 8.63 -21.53
N LEU A 87 -2.45 9.54 -21.39
CA LEU A 87 -2.67 10.28 -20.16
C LEU A 87 -2.97 9.34 -18.97
N ILE A 88 -3.88 8.38 -19.18
CA ILE A 88 -4.22 7.38 -18.17
C ILE A 88 -2.98 6.57 -17.76
N LEU A 89 -2.23 6.07 -18.74
CA LEU A 89 -1.03 5.27 -18.48
C LEU A 89 0.07 6.07 -17.77
N ALA A 90 0.29 7.32 -18.20
CA ALA A 90 1.30 8.18 -17.57
C ALA A 90 1.03 8.39 -16.08
N VAL A 91 -0.22 8.52 -15.70
CA VAL A 91 -0.59 8.77 -14.30
C VAL A 91 -0.73 7.50 -13.49
N ALA A 92 -1.27 6.45 -14.09
CA ALA A 92 -1.25 5.14 -13.48
C ALA A 92 0.19 4.70 -13.13
N TRP A 93 1.18 5.15 -13.91
CA TRP A 93 2.60 4.92 -13.64
C TRP A 93 3.18 5.90 -12.63
N LEU A 94 2.87 7.20 -12.75
CA LEU A 94 3.46 8.26 -11.92
C LEU A 94 3.04 8.15 -10.45
N SER A 95 1.77 7.87 -10.17
CA SER A 95 1.22 7.80 -8.81
C SER A 95 1.89 6.72 -7.94
N PRO A 96 1.99 5.45 -8.37
CA PRO A 96 2.70 4.42 -7.60
C PRO A 96 4.21 4.64 -7.50
N VAL A 97 4.83 5.23 -8.55
CA VAL A 97 6.26 5.57 -8.50
C VAL A 97 6.52 6.63 -7.42
N CYS A 98 5.68 7.64 -7.32
CA CYS A 98 5.78 8.62 -6.23
C CYS A 98 5.56 7.96 -4.87
N ALA A 99 4.56 7.09 -4.73
CA ALA A 99 4.27 6.38 -3.50
C ALA A 99 5.38 5.39 -3.10
N SER A 100 5.90 4.60 -4.06
CA SER A 100 6.98 3.64 -3.80
C SER A 100 8.32 4.29 -3.51
N SER A 101 8.63 5.41 -4.17
CA SER A 101 9.82 6.21 -3.87
C SER A 101 9.76 6.83 -2.48
N ALA A 102 8.56 7.07 -1.98
CA ALA A 102 8.34 7.51 -0.61
C ALA A 102 8.55 6.35 0.40
N GLY A 103 8.12 5.12 0.08
CA GLY A 103 8.23 3.95 0.97
C GLY A 103 9.64 3.39 1.14
N ILE A 104 10.55 3.64 0.20
CA ILE A 104 11.95 3.18 0.25
C ILE A 104 12.83 4.12 1.12
N SER A 105 12.27 5.16 1.69
CA SER A 105 13.03 6.19 2.35
C SER A 105 13.57 5.79 3.72
N SER A 106 14.85 5.76 3.77
CA SER A 106 15.81 5.75 4.89
C SER A 106 15.68 4.60 5.91
N PRO A 107 16.72 3.74 5.96
CA PRO A 107 16.88 2.72 6.99
C PRO A 107 16.80 3.29 8.42
N ASP A 108 17.14 4.56 8.59
CA ASP A 108 17.07 5.26 9.88
C ASP A 108 15.63 5.36 10.42
N ILE A 109 14.64 5.61 9.55
CA ILE A 109 13.23 5.69 9.96
C ILE A 109 12.69 4.30 10.31
N GLU A 110 13.12 3.26 9.60
CA GLU A 110 12.74 1.88 9.92
C GLU A 110 13.33 1.41 11.25
N GLU A 111 14.58 1.75 11.54
CA GLU A 111 15.23 1.36 12.79
C GLU A 111 14.61 2.09 13.99
N GLU A 112 14.36 3.38 13.85
CA GLU A 112 13.68 4.18 14.86
C GLU A 112 12.22 3.73 15.07
N GLY A 113 11.53 3.36 13.98
CA GLY A 113 10.18 2.79 14.02
C GLY A 113 10.14 1.43 14.71
N ARG A 114 11.13 0.55 14.47
CA ARG A 114 11.26 -0.74 15.16
C ARG A 114 11.50 -0.58 16.66
N TRP A 115 12.34 0.38 17.05
CA TRP A 115 12.56 0.69 18.46
C TRP A 115 11.28 1.23 19.11
N GLY A 116 10.61 2.18 18.47
CA GLY A 116 9.35 2.74 18.94
C GLY A 116 8.26 1.68 19.10
N ASN A 117 8.13 0.75 18.15
CA ASN A 117 7.18 -0.37 18.22
C ASN A 117 7.50 -1.33 19.38
N ARG A 118 8.78 -1.63 19.64
CA ARG A 118 9.16 -2.45 20.80
C ARG A 118 8.82 -1.76 22.12
N LEU A 119 9.13 -0.47 22.22
CA LEU A 119 8.78 0.32 23.40
C LEU A 119 7.26 0.36 23.62
N TRP A 120 6.51 0.62 22.55
CA TRP A 120 5.04 0.59 22.59
C TRP A 120 4.49 -0.77 23.03
N ALA A 121 4.98 -1.86 22.46
CA ALA A 121 4.56 -3.22 22.83
C ALA A 121 4.85 -3.52 24.29
N PHE A 122 6.02 -3.09 24.82
CA PHE A 122 6.37 -3.22 26.23
C PHE A 122 5.41 -2.42 27.12
N LEU A 123 5.21 -1.13 26.83
CA LEU A 123 4.32 -0.26 27.61
C LEU A 123 2.88 -0.77 27.62
N MET A 124 2.37 -1.19 26.43
CA MET A 124 1.04 -1.79 26.33
C MET A 124 0.95 -3.13 27.05
N GLY A 125 2.00 -3.93 27.05
CA GLY A 125 2.10 -5.16 27.82
C GLY A 125 1.99 -4.90 29.33
N VAL A 126 2.67 -3.87 29.83
CA VAL A 126 2.56 -3.46 31.25
C VAL A 126 1.15 -2.98 31.60
N CYS A 127 0.53 -2.18 30.72
CA CYS A 127 -0.81 -1.64 30.94
C CYS A 127 -1.94 -2.70 30.87
N ARG A 128 -1.72 -3.81 30.14
CA ARG A 128 -2.71 -4.87 29.96
C ARG A 128 -2.59 -6.03 30.94
N ASP A 129 -1.47 -6.11 31.64
CA ASP A 129 -1.19 -7.22 32.57
C ASP A 129 -1.74 -6.89 33.96
N ASP A 130 -2.83 -7.55 34.35
CA ASP A 130 -3.46 -7.38 35.67
C ASP A 130 -2.49 -7.62 36.84
N LYS A 131 -1.50 -8.51 36.65
CA LYS A 131 -0.49 -8.81 37.67
C LYS A 131 0.44 -7.61 37.93
N LYS A 132 0.70 -6.80 36.89
CA LYS A 132 1.53 -5.60 37.00
C LYS A 132 0.76 -4.35 37.46
N ALA A 133 -0.56 -4.41 37.45
CA ALA A 133 -1.42 -3.28 37.83
C ALA A 133 -1.18 -2.83 39.29
N LEU A 134 -0.84 -3.78 40.17
CA LEU A 134 -0.49 -3.46 41.58
C LEU A 134 0.81 -2.67 41.64
N ASP A 135 1.85 -3.10 40.92
CA ASP A 135 3.17 -2.45 40.92
C ASP A 135 3.07 -1.04 40.32
N VAL A 136 2.32 -0.88 39.20
CA VAL A 136 2.09 0.42 38.56
C VAL A 136 1.45 1.42 39.55
N ARG A 137 0.49 0.95 40.36
CA ARG A 137 -0.17 1.80 41.37
C ARG A 137 0.73 2.08 42.55
N MET A 138 1.47 1.07 43.04
CA MET A 138 2.32 1.18 44.23
C MET A 138 3.52 2.11 43.98
N TYR A 139 4.05 2.12 42.77
CA TYR A 139 5.19 2.96 42.37
C TYR A 139 4.79 4.23 41.59
N ASP A 140 3.48 4.53 41.49
CA ASP A 140 2.92 5.70 40.80
C ASP A 140 3.47 5.88 39.36
N GLN A 141 3.59 4.78 38.63
CA GLN A 141 4.19 4.75 37.28
C GLN A 141 3.26 5.23 36.16
N PHE A 142 2.05 5.63 36.49
CA PHE A 142 1.03 5.97 35.47
C PHE A 142 1.44 7.17 34.61
N GLU A 143 1.97 8.23 35.20
CA GLU A 143 2.43 9.41 34.44
C GLU A 143 3.65 9.08 33.58
N PHE A 144 4.59 8.31 34.12
CA PHE A 144 5.73 7.82 33.37
C PHE A 144 5.31 7.01 32.12
N LEU A 145 4.37 6.08 32.27
CA LEU A 145 3.84 5.26 31.16
C LEU A 145 3.15 6.13 30.11
N LYS A 146 2.36 7.12 30.54
CA LYS A 146 1.67 8.07 29.66
C LYS A 146 2.64 8.91 28.84
N ASP A 147 3.64 9.49 29.48
CA ASP A 147 4.61 10.35 28.81
C ASP A 147 5.48 9.57 27.81
N HIS A 148 5.88 8.35 28.16
CA HIS A 148 6.68 7.50 27.27
C HIS A 148 5.87 6.85 26.16
N ALA A 149 4.59 6.60 26.36
CA ALA A 149 3.69 6.18 25.28
C ALA A 149 3.56 7.26 24.19
N ALA A 150 3.55 8.54 24.56
CA ALA A 150 3.53 9.65 23.61
C ALA A 150 4.84 9.78 22.81
N VAL A 151 5.98 9.41 23.40
CA VAL A 151 7.31 9.49 22.75
C VAL A 151 7.54 8.37 21.72
N SER A 152 6.72 7.31 21.72
CA SER A 152 6.93 6.15 20.84
C SER A 152 6.64 6.39 19.36
N MET A 153 6.07 7.55 18.97
CA MET A 153 5.62 7.82 17.59
C MET A 153 6.31 8.98 16.81
N PRO A 154 7.44 9.57 17.23
CA PRO A 154 8.03 10.71 16.54
C PRO A 154 8.56 10.36 15.14
N ALA A 155 8.94 9.10 14.90
CA ALA A 155 9.38 8.62 13.60
C ALA A 155 8.25 8.65 12.56
N PHE A 156 7.05 8.21 12.93
CA PHE A 156 5.86 8.28 12.07
C PHE A 156 5.43 9.73 11.78
N GLU A 157 5.50 10.59 12.79
CA GLU A 157 5.17 12.00 12.61
C GLU A 157 6.17 12.71 11.69
N ARG A 158 7.47 12.47 11.85
CA ARG A 158 8.51 13.00 10.96
C ARG A 158 8.39 12.43 9.54
N ALA A 159 8.11 11.14 9.40
CA ALA A 159 7.89 10.53 8.11
C ALA A 159 6.67 11.13 7.40
N SER A 160 5.54 11.30 8.09
CA SER A 160 4.31 11.85 7.50
C SER A 160 4.43 13.33 7.12
N LYS A 161 5.20 14.13 7.87
CA LYS A 161 5.46 15.55 7.59
C LYS A 161 6.65 15.78 6.66
N GLY A 162 7.48 14.76 6.42
CA GLY A 162 8.69 14.83 5.61
C GLY A 162 8.47 14.55 4.12
N LYS A 163 9.55 14.18 3.44
CA LYS A 163 9.54 13.85 2.00
C LYS A 163 8.53 12.75 1.65
N PHE A 164 8.36 11.77 2.52
CA PHE A 164 7.40 10.69 2.36
C PHE A 164 5.96 11.22 2.25
N GLY A 165 5.53 12.06 3.19
CA GLY A 165 4.19 12.63 3.19
C GLY A 165 3.93 13.52 1.96
N ILE A 166 4.91 14.34 1.58
CA ILE A 166 4.81 15.22 0.41
C ILE A 166 4.71 14.41 -0.89
N LEU A 167 5.57 13.40 -1.08
CA LEU A 167 5.53 12.53 -2.26
C LEU A 167 4.22 11.75 -2.37
N ASN A 168 3.74 11.22 -1.27
CA ASN A 168 2.46 10.51 -1.24
C ASN A 168 1.27 11.46 -1.52
N ALA A 169 1.27 12.65 -0.92
CA ALA A 169 0.26 13.67 -1.17
C ALA A 169 0.26 14.15 -2.62
N THR A 170 1.43 14.37 -3.23
CA THR A 170 1.54 14.76 -4.66
C THR A 170 1.05 13.64 -5.58
N GLY A 171 1.40 12.38 -5.31
CA GLY A 171 0.91 11.23 -6.07
C GLY A 171 -0.61 11.12 -6.04
N ASN A 172 -1.21 11.26 -4.86
CA ASN A 172 -2.67 11.25 -4.70
C ASN A 172 -3.35 12.46 -5.36
N ALA A 173 -2.78 13.66 -5.25
CA ALA A 173 -3.31 14.86 -5.89
C ALA A 173 -3.31 14.75 -7.42
N VAL A 174 -2.23 14.24 -7.99
CA VAL A 174 -2.12 13.99 -9.44
C VAL A 174 -3.16 12.97 -9.87
N SER A 175 -3.33 11.87 -9.15
CA SER A 175 -4.36 10.85 -9.44
C SER A 175 -5.77 11.42 -9.40
N ALA A 176 -6.08 12.28 -8.42
CA ALA A 176 -7.39 12.94 -8.29
C ALA A 176 -7.67 13.90 -9.44
N LEU A 177 -6.67 14.71 -9.85
CA LEU A 177 -6.79 15.63 -10.98
C LEU A 177 -7.11 14.89 -12.28
N LEU A 178 -6.51 13.74 -12.50
CA LEU A 178 -6.74 13.00 -13.73
C LEU A 178 -8.04 12.23 -13.73
N MET A 179 -8.46 11.73 -12.58
CA MET A 179 -9.82 11.24 -12.43
C MET A 179 -10.82 12.33 -12.82
N GLY A 180 -10.59 13.57 -12.34
CA GLY A 180 -11.39 14.75 -12.73
C GLY A 180 -11.37 15.03 -14.22
N LEU A 181 -10.22 14.94 -14.88
CA LEU A 181 -10.10 15.12 -16.33
C LEU A 181 -10.83 14.00 -17.12
N ALA A 182 -10.74 12.74 -16.66
CA ALA A 182 -11.48 11.65 -17.28
C ALA A 182 -12.99 11.85 -17.16
N TYR A 183 -13.47 12.31 -16.01
CA TYR A 183 -14.89 12.65 -15.82
C TYR A 183 -15.31 13.80 -16.71
N LEU A 184 -14.50 14.86 -16.78
CA LEU A 184 -14.76 16.00 -17.66
C LEU A 184 -14.87 15.56 -19.12
N PHE A 185 -13.99 14.69 -19.58
CA PHE A 185 -14.03 14.15 -20.95
C PHE A 185 -15.35 13.39 -21.22
N VAL A 186 -15.76 12.52 -20.31
CA VAL A 186 -17.03 11.77 -20.43
C VAL A 186 -18.22 12.72 -20.43
N CYS A 187 -18.25 13.71 -19.52
CA CYS A 187 -19.32 14.70 -19.43
C CYS A 187 -19.42 15.59 -20.68
N LEU A 188 -18.29 16.06 -21.20
CA LEU A 188 -18.26 16.87 -22.43
C LEU A 188 -18.74 16.08 -23.65
N LYS A 189 -18.40 14.80 -23.73
CA LYS A 189 -18.86 13.93 -24.80
C LYS A 189 -20.37 13.63 -24.72
N ALA A 190 -20.88 13.48 -23.49
CA ALA A 190 -22.33 13.37 -23.24
C ALA A 190 -23.07 14.66 -23.57
N TYR A 191 -22.53 15.82 -23.18
CA TYR A 191 -23.09 17.12 -23.53
C TYR A 191 -23.14 17.36 -25.03
N GLY A 192 -22.17 16.84 -25.77
CA GLY A 192 -22.18 16.81 -27.24
C GLY A 192 -23.21 15.88 -27.83
N GLY A 193 -24.02 15.15 -27.07
CA GLY A 193 -25.09 14.29 -27.51
C GLY A 193 -24.64 12.90 -28.00
N ALA A 194 -23.42 12.47 -27.67
CA ALA A 194 -22.93 11.15 -28.08
C ALA A 194 -23.67 9.99 -27.41
N PHE A 195 -24.17 10.19 -26.20
CA PHE A 195 -24.90 9.20 -25.41
C PHE A 195 -25.75 9.88 -24.31
N GLY A 196 -26.75 9.15 -23.76
CA GLY A 196 -27.64 9.66 -22.73
C GLY A 196 -27.02 9.72 -21.33
N LEU A 197 -27.68 10.44 -20.42
CA LEU A 197 -27.23 10.64 -19.04
C LEU A 197 -26.95 9.33 -18.28
N GLY A 198 -27.75 8.28 -18.51
CA GLY A 198 -27.53 6.98 -17.88
C GLY A 198 -26.23 6.30 -18.30
N ALA A 199 -25.77 6.55 -19.51
CA ALA A 199 -24.49 6.02 -19.98
C ALA A 199 -23.27 6.78 -19.38
N VAL A 200 -23.46 8.01 -18.91
CA VAL A 200 -22.39 8.78 -18.23
C VAL A 200 -21.88 8.04 -17.00
N THR A 201 -22.79 7.59 -16.13
CA THR A 201 -22.43 6.85 -14.92
C THR A 201 -21.72 5.55 -15.22
N GLN A 202 -22.16 4.84 -16.26
CA GLN A 202 -21.51 3.62 -16.74
C GLN A 202 -20.09 3.87 -17.24
N TYR A 203 -19.90 4.88 -18.09
CA TYR A 203 -18.57 5.19 -18.65
C TYR A 203 -17.61 5.80 -17.63
N VAL A 204 -18.13 6.61 -16.71
CA VAL A 204 -17.35 7.11 -15.57
C VAL A 204 -16.88 5.94 -14.71
N GLY A 205 -17.78 5.02 -14.34
CA GLY A 205 -17.45 3.83 -13.59
C GLY A 205 -16.45 2.92 -14.30
N ALA A 206 -16.61 2.74 -15.63
CA ALA A 206 -15.68 1.96 -16.44
C ALA A 206 -14.29 2.57 -16.49
N ALA A 207 -14.19 3.88 -16.75
CA ALA A 207 -12.92 4.61 -16.76
C ALA A 207 -12.24 4.55 -15.39
N THR A 208 -12.99 4.74 -14.32
CA THR A 208 -12.48 4.63 -12.94
C THR A 208 -11.91 3.25 -12.66
N ASN A 209 -12.66 2.18 -12.98
CA ASN A 209 -12.20 0.81 -12.75
C ASN A 209 -10.94 0.49 -13.55
N PHE A 210 -10.89 0.92 -14.81
CA PHE A 210 -9.72 0.74 -15.65
C PHE A 210 -8.49 1.43 -15.06
N PHE A 211 -8.66 2.66 -14.60
CA PHE A 211 -7.62 3.48 -14.00
C PHE A 211 -7.09 2.88 -12.68
N VAL A 212 -8.01 2.57 -11.78
CA VAL A 212 -7.68 1.96 -10.48
C VAL A 212 -7.04 0.58 -10.68
N GLY A 213 -7.48 -0.17 -11.68
CA GLY A 213 -6.89 -1.47 -12.01
C GLY A 213 -5.43 -1.35 -12.45
N ILE A 214 -5.12 -0.45 -13.39
CA ILE A 214 -3.73 -0.22 -13.84
C ILE A 214 -2.86 0.28 -12.68
N GLY A 215 -3.33 1.28 -11.93
CA GLY A 215 -2.64 1.79 -10.75
C GLY A 215 -2.38 0.69 -9.72
N GLY A 216 -3.36 -0.18 -9.49
CA GLY A 216 -3.25 -1.33 -8.59
C GLY A 216 -2.15 -2.32 -8.98
N LEU A 217 -1.96 -2.59 -10.29
CA LEU A 217 -0.85 -3.43 -10.75
C LEU A 217 0.52 -2.79 -10.47
N PHE A 218 0.67 -1.49 -10.73
CA PHE A 218 1.91 -0.80 -10.41
C PHE A 218 2.20 -0.77 -8.90
N THR A 219 1.17 -0.54 -8.09
CA THR A 219 1.28 -0.61 -6.63
C THR A 219 1.70 -2.00 -6.19
N ALA A 220 1.07 -3.06 -6.72
CA ALA A 220 1.41 -4.44 -6.40
C ALA A 220 2.89 -4.78 -6.72
N VAL A 221 3.45 -4.25 -7.82
CA VAL A 221 4.88 -4.39 -8.13
C VAL A 221 5.75 -3.69 -7.08
N GLY A 222 5.35 -2.51 -6.61
CA GLY A 222 6.01 -1.80 -5.52
C GLY A 222 5.99 -2.60 -4.22
N ASP A 223 4.82 -3.10 -3.85
CA ASP A 223 4.61 -3.90 -2.65
C ASP A 223 5.35 -5.24 -2.69
N CYS A 224 5.46 -5.88 -3.88
CA CYS A 224 6.31 -7.06 -4.06
C CYS A 224 7.78 -6.76 -3.74
N ARG A 225 8.29 -5.62 -4.23
CA ARG A 225 9.67 -5.20 -3.95
C ARG A 225 9.87 -4.86 -2.47
N PHE A 226 8.89 -4.20 -1.87
CA PHE A 226 8.89 -3.91 -0.44
C PHE A 226 8.89 -5.18 0.41
N ASN A 227 8.08 -6.18 0.02
CA ASN A 227 7.94 -7.44 0.76
C ASN A 227 9.12 -8.41 0.57
N ALA A 228 9.90 -8.27 -0.50
CA ALA A 228 10.99 -9.19 -0.82
C ALA A 228 12.04 -9.38 0.31
N PRO A 229 12.55 -8.33 0.99
CA PRO A 229 13.50 -8.51 2.09
C PRO A 229 12.89 -9.24 3.29
N TYR A 230 11.61 -9.03 3.58
CA TYR A 230 10.92 -9.72 4.69
C TYR A 230 10.76 -11.21 4.41
N LEU A 231 10.38 -11.56 3.17
CA LEU A 231 10.32 -12.96 2.74
C LEU A 231 11.70 -13.62 2.74
N LYS A 232 12.73 -12.90 2.30
CA LYS A 232 14.10 -13.42 2.35
C LYS A 232 14.50 -13.78 3.78
N THR A 233 14.27 -12.89 4.73
CA THR A 233 14.58 -13.15 6.15
C THR A 233 13.79 -14.34 6.69
N LEU A 234 12.54 -14.51 6.28
CA LEU A 234 11.73 -15.68 6.63
C LEU A 234 12.34 -16.98 6.07
N TYR A 235 12.77 -16.97 4.80
CA TYR A 235 13.43 -18.13 4.20
C TYR A 235 14.78 -18.41 4.84
N ASP A 236 15.60 -17.40 5.11
CA ASP A 236 16.86 -17.54 5.82
C ASP A 236 16.68 -18.20 7.21
N TYR A 237 15.57 -17.88 7.89
CA TYR A 237 15.21 -18.53 9.17
C TYR A 237 14.76 -19.97 8.97
N LEU A 238 13.96 -20.27 7.95
CA LEU A 238 13.45 -21.62 7.67
C LEU A 238 14.56 -22.55 7.19
N ASP A 239 15.55 -22.04 6.46
CA ASP A 239 16.66 -22.78 5.89
C ASP A 239 17.82 -23.03 6.90
N LEU A 240 17.68 -22.56 8.16
CA LEU A 240 18.66 -22.89 9.19
C LEU A 240 18.84 -24.40 9.31
N PRO A 241 20.08 -24.90 9.15
CA PRO A 241 20.33 -26.34 9.14
C PRO A 241 20.09 -26.93 10.53
N ASN A 242 19.38 -28.06 10.57
CA ASN A 242 19.30 -28.87 11.77
C ASN A 242 20.49 -29.84 11.76
N LYS A 243 21.43 -29.69 12.69
CA LYS A 243 22.71 -30.44 12.73
C LYS A 243 22.58 -31.78 13.44
N MET A 244 21.48 -32.00 14.13
CA MET A 244 21.25 -33.20 14.95
C MET A 244 20.47 -34.29 14.24
N TYR A 245 19.94 -34.06 13.02
CA TYR A 245 19.20 -35.05 12.24
C TYR A 245 19.62 -35.06 10.79
#